data_e0b661bb53beea41728913d9c7a2fcd1
#
_entry.id   e0b661bb53beea41728913d9c7a2fcd1
#
_cell.length_a   1.000
_cell.length_b   1.000
_cell.length_c   1.000
_cell.angle_alpha   90.00
_cell.angle_beta   90.00
_cell.angle_gamma   90.00
#
_symmetry.space_group_name_H-M   'P 1'
#
loop_
_entity.id
_entity.type
_entity.pdbx_description
1 polymer ?
#
loop_
_entity_poly.entity_id
_entity_poly.type
_entity_poly.pdbx_seq_one_letter_code
_entity_poly.pdbx_strand_id
1 'polypeptide(L)'
;MTSQWTTHGVELLPDTVRKRFRPDADGDPAREWLALTLLDRHAPGLAPRPLSLVGRTVIMTRLPGVPLRGTELTRTQLAALARATDRLLRAVPPGAAAVLPERRWYVRDSVAAIRRRAVQPSMPALAAGVRWLAGAEAGLLAGAATAVPVLGQADGNLANFLWDGADVRLVDFEDSGRSDRAYELAELVEHLSAWVDTDLDAAAFLARFALSPAERARLLECRRLFALLWLVFLSTDPATEARNPLGTTARQADRLLALLDAAVR
;
A
#
# COMPACT_ATOMS: atom_id res chain seq x y z
N MET A 1 20.34 -11.99 10.79
CA MET A 1 19.11 -12.76 10.50
C MET A 1 18.51 -12.19 9.22
N THR A 2 18.59 -12.91 8.12
CA THR A 2 17.91 -12.53 6.86
C THR A 2 16.45 -12.82 7.05
N SER A 3 15.62 -11.78 7.01
CA SER A 3 14.15 -11.91 7.08
C SER A 3 13.70 -12.75 5.86
N GLN A 4 12.90 -13.79 6.09
CA GLN A 4 12.33 -14.67 5.05
C GLN A 4 11.37 -13.96 4.07
N TRP A 5 11.22 -12.64 4.17
CA TRP A 5 10.22 -11.83 3.51
C TRP A 5 10.79 -10.79 2.54
N THR A 6 12.09 -10.79 2.27
CA THR A 6 12.70 -9.81 1.37
C THR A 6 12.74 -10.33 -0.06
N THR A 7 12.07 -9.64 -0.97
CA THR A 7 12.09 -9.89 -2.43
C THR A 7 13.50 -9.65 -3.00
N HIS A 8 14.25 -8.73 -2.37
CA HIS A 8 15.58 -8.26 -2.78
C HIS A 8 16.63 -8.55 -1.73
N GLY A 9 17.91 -8.46 -2.11
CA GLY A 9 19.02 -8.54 -1.16
C GLY A 9 19.14 -7.24 -0.36
N VAL A 10 18.85 -7.29 0.94
CA VAL A 10 18.97 -6.14 1.85
C VAL A 10 20.10 -6.39 2.84
N GLU A 11 21.08 -5.51 2.84
CA GLU A 11 22.21 -5.50 3.78
C GLU A 11 22.09 -4.29 4.70
N LEU A 12 21.96 -4.56 6.00
CA LEU A 12 21.90 -3.53 7.04
C LEU A 12 23.29 -3.26 7.59
N LEU A 13 23.79 -2.05 7.40
CA LEU A 13 25.03 -1.53 7.96
C LEU A 13 24.71 -0.60 9.16
N PRO A 14 25.68 -0.15 9.95
CA PRO A 14 25.39 0.71 11.10
C PRO A 14 24.54 1.94 10.75
N ASP A 15 24.92 2.70 9.73
CA ASP A 15 24.26 3.96 9.36
C ASP A 15 23.59 3.94 7.98
N THR A 16 23.73 2.84 7.25
CA THR A 16 23.23 2.73 5.86
C THR A 16 22.54 1.40 5.62
N VAL A 17 21.71 1.40 4.58
CA VAL A 17 21.09 0.20 4.00
C VAL A 17 21.52 0.11 2.55
N ARG A 18 21.95 -1.08 2.14
CA ARG A 18 22.22 -1.42 0.75
C ARG A 18 21.14 -2.37 0.25
N LYS A 19 20.30 -1.94 -0.67
CA LYS A 19 19.25 -2.74 -1.30
C LYS A 19 19.65 -3.09 -2.71
N ARG A 20 19.89 -4.38 -2.97
CA ARG A 20 20.23 -4.91 -4.29
C ARG A 20 19.01 -5.54 -4.92
N PHE A 21 18.52 -4.96 -5.99
CA PHE A 21 17.38 -5.45 -6.74
C PHE A 21 17.75 -6.67 -7.59
N ARG A 22 16.98 -7.74 -7.46
CA ARG A 22 17.16 -8.96 -8.25
C ARG A 22 16.61 -8.72 -9.64
N PRO A 23 17.29 -9.23 -10.71
CA PRO A 23 16.83 -9.04 -12.10
C PRO A 23 15.51 -9.71 -12.41
N ASP A 24 15.23 -10.83 -11.72
CA ASP A 24 14.08 -11.72 -11.89
C ASP A 24 12.91 -11.42 -10.96
N ALA A 25 13.05 -10.41 -10.10
CA ALA A 25 12.01 -10.02 -9.16
C ALA A 25 11.36 -8.70 -9.57
N ASP A 26 10.11 -8.55 -9.17
CA ASP A 26 9.40 -7.27 -9.25
C ASP A 26 10.13 -6.20 -8.41
N GLY A 27 9.87 -4.93 -8.70
CA GLY A 27 10.51 -3.79 -8.07
C GLY A 27 11.49 -3.09 -9.01
N ASP A 28 11.58 -1.78 -8.86
CA ASP A 28 12.38 -0.90 -9.72
C ASP A 28 13.28 0.01 -8.90
N PRO A 29 14.61 -0.16 -8.97
CA PRO A 29 15.56 0.69 -8.26
C PRO A 29 15.45 2.17 -8.66
N ALA A 30 15.06 2.47 -9.90
CA ALA A 30 14.88 3.85 -10.34
C ALA A 30 13.64 4.50 -9.71
N ARG A 31 12.56 3.75 -9.50
CA ARG A 31 11.38 4.23 -8.78
C ARG A 31 11.70 4.53 -7.32
N GLU A 32 12.35 3.59 -6.65
CA GLU A 32 12.77 3.80 -5.25
C GLU A 32 13.70 5.00 -5.12
N TRP A 33 14.71 5.12 -5.99
CA TRP A 33 15.61 6.26 -6.02
C TRP A 33 14.88 7.58 -6.21
N LEU A 34 13.96 7.64 -7.18
CA LEU A 34 13.19 8.84 -7.48
C LEU A 34 12.31 9.25 -6.29
N ALA A 35 11.58 8.29 -5.70
CA ALA A 35 10.72 8.56 -4.55
C ALA A 35 11.52 9.06 -3.34
N LEU A 36 12.64 8.39 -3.02
CA LEU A 36 13.50 8.80 -1.92
C LEU A 36 14.10 10.19 -2.15
N THR A 37 14.50 10.52 -3.38
CA THR A 37 15.01 11.85 -3.74
C THR A 37 13.94 12.94 -3.56
N LEU A 38 12.71 12.66 -3.97
CA LEU A 38 11.59 13.59 -3.79
C LEU A 38 11.25 13.78 -2.30
N LEU A 39 11.26 12.69 -1.53
CA LEU A 39 10.96 12.74 -0.11
C LEU A 39 12.06 13.42 0.71
N ASP A 40 13.33 13.22 0.36
CA ASP A 40 14.44 13.94 0.99
C ASP A 40 14.31 15.47 0.78
N ARG A 41 13.86 15.87 -0.41
CA ARG A 41 13.63 17.29 -0.74
C ARG A 41 12.39 17.88 -0.08
N HIS A 42 11.26 17.18 -0.08
CA HIS A 42 9.95 17.75 0.25
C HIS A 42 9.44 17.36 1.64
N ALA A 43 9.91 16.26 2.20
CA ALA A 43 9.55 15.75 3.52
C ALA A 43 10.76 15.11 4.23
N PRO A 44 11.86 15.88 4.45
CA PRO A 44 13.10 15.34 4.98
C PRO A 44 12.86 14.58 6.29
N GLY A 45 13.50 13.41 6.42
CA GLY A 45 13.39 12.53 7.57
C GLY A 45 12.13 11.66 7.63
N LEU A 46 11.22 11.74 6.64
CA LEU A 46 10.07 10.83 6.54
C LEU A 46 10.49 9.44 6.02
N ALA A 47 11.42 9.41 5.09
CA ALA A 47 11.98 8.22 4.46
C ALA A 47 13.50 8.22 4.53
N PRO A 48 14.19 7.12 4.19
CA PRO A 48 15.63 7.10 4.07
C PRO A 48 16.13 8.17 3.09
N ARG A 49 17.23 8.84 3.44
CA ARG A 49 17.90 9.73 2.50
C ARG A 49 18.68 8.89 1.48
N PRO A 50 18.47 9.08 0.16
CA PRO A 50 19.22 8.38 -0.86
C PRO A 50 20.68 8.84 -0.88
N LEU A 51 21.63 7.92 -0.99
CA LEU A 51 23.06 8.20 -1.01
C LEU A 51 23.67 7.92 -2.37
N SER A 52 23.36 6.78 -2.98
CA SER A 52 23.78 6.46 -4.35
C SER A 52 22.88 5.39 -4.99
N LEU A 53 22.79 5.44 -6.33
CA LEU A 53 22.22 4.41 -7.18
C LEU A 53 23.31 3.93 -8.14
N VAL A 54 23.73 2.66 -8.01
CA VAL A 54 24.73 2.06 -8.88
C VAL A 54 24.18 0.76 -9.48
N GLY A 55 23.90 0.78 -10.76
CA GLY A 55 23.24 -0.34 -11.45
C GLY A 55 21.88 -0.65 -10.82
N ARG A 56 21.75 -1.83 -10.23
CA ARG A 56 20.52 -2.26 -9.54
C ARG A 56 20.65 -2.19 -8.00
N THR A 57 21.54 -1.37 -7.48
CA THR A 57 21.76 -1.22 -6.03
C THR A 57 21.49 0.20 -5.60
N VAL A 58 20.54 0.38 -4.69
CA VAL A 58 20.27 1.63 -3.99
C VAL A 58 20.97 1.58 -2.63
N ILE A 59 21.74 2.63 -2.32
CA ILE A 59 22.34 2.86 -0.99
C ILE A 59 21.63 4.07 -0.39
N MET A 60 21.17 3.92 0.84
CA MET A 60 20.39 4.93 1.55
C MET A 60 20.76 4.94 3.04
N THR A 61 20.38 5.98 3.77
CA THR A 61 20.55 6.02 5.22
C THR A 61 19.70 4.96 5.90
N ARG A 62 20.18 4.40 7.00
CA ARG A 62 19.41 3.51 7.87
C ARG A 62 18.52 4.34 8.79
N LEU A 63 17.22 4.02 8.81
CA LEU A 63 16.30 4.61 9.76
C LEU A 63 16.21 3.77 11.03
N PRO A 64 16.12 4.40 12.21
CA PRO A 64 15.81 3.69 13.45
C PRO A 64 14.34 3.27 13.47
N GLY A 65 14.01 2.31 14.31
CA GLY A 65 12.64 1.91 14.58
C GLY A 65 12.38 0.43 14.36
N VAL A 66 11.18 0.03 14.75
CA VAL A 66 10.66 -1.33 14.57
C VAL A 66 9.41 -1.27 13.69
N PRO A 67 9.20 -2.27 12.82
CA PRO A 67 7.98 -2.35 12.01
C PRO A 67 6.72 -2.34 12.86
N LEU A 68 5.68 -1.66 12.38
CA LEU A 68 4.35 -1.69 13.02
C LEU A 68 3.60 -3.01 12.77
N ARG A 69 3.99 -3.78 11.77
CA ARG A 69 3.40 -5.09 11.50
C ARG A 69 3.58 -6.05 12.68
N GLY A 70 2.53 -6.78 13.02
CA GLY A 70 2.56 -7.80 14.07
C GLY A 70 2.50 -7.23 15.49
N THR A 71 2.10 -5.97 15.64
CA THR A 71 1.93 -5.31 16.93
C THR A 71 0.49 -4.81 17.10
N GLU A 72 -0.02 -4.85 18.33
CA GLU A 72 -1.23 -4.11 18.68
C GLU A 72 -0.89 -2.61 18.69
N LEU A 73 -1.56 -1.82 17.84
CA LEU A 73 -1.27 -0.40 17.71
C LEU A 73 -1.87 0.41 18.87
N THR A 74 -1.02 1.05 19.64
CA THR A 74 -1.46 2.05 20.61
C THR A 74 -2.07 3.27 19.91
N ARG A 75 -2.87 4.05 20.64
CA ARG A 75 -3.43 5.33 20.12
C ARG A 75 -2.34 6.29 19.62
N THR A 76 -1.17 6.29 20.27
CA THR A 76 -0.02 7.12 19.87
C THR A 76 0.57 6.64 18.55
N GLN A 77 0.77 5.33 18.38
CA GLN A 77 1.28 4.75 17.15
C GLN A 77 0.29 4.95 15.98
N LEU A 78 -1.02 4.76 16.22
CA LEU A 78 -2.05 5.04 15.22
C LEU A 78 -2.04 6.51 14.79
N ALA A 79 -1.89 7.43 15.74
CA ALA A 79 -1.78 8.85 15.44
C ALA A 79 -0.51 9.18 14.65
N ALA A 80 0.62 8.58 15.00
CA ALA A 80 1.88 8.76 14.30
C ALA A 80 1.84 8.18 12.88
N LEU A 81 1.25 6.99 12.70
CA LEU A 81 1.02 6.37 11.40
C LEU A 81 0.19 7.30 10.50
N ALA A 82 -0.92 7.84 11.00
CA ALA A 82 -1.76 8.76 10.24
C ALA A 82 -1.03 10.05 9.88
N ARG A 83 -0.24 10.63 10.79
CA ARG A 83 0.59 11.81 10.49
C ARG A 83 1.64 11.52 9.42
N ALA A 84 2.33 10.39 9.50
CA ALA A 84 3.34 10.01 8.52
C ALA A 84 2.72 9.77 7.14
N THR A 85 1.57 9.09 7.09
CA THR A 85 0.82 8.87 5.84
C THR A 85 0.32 10.20 5.25
N ASP A 86 -0.29 11.09 6.03
CA ASP A 86 -0.73 12.41 5.54
C ASP A 86 0.46 13.25 5.04
N ARG A 87 1.61 13.18 5.73
CA ARG A 87 2.84 13.86 5.33
C ARG A 87 3.36 13.31 4.00
N LEU A 88 3.34 11.99 3.78
CA LEU A 88 3.69 11.38 2.48
C LEU A 88 2.79 11.91 1.36
N LEU A 89 1.47 11.82 1.56
CA LEU A 89 0.47 12.16 0.54
C LEU A 89 0.45 13.65 0.19
N ARG A 90 1.05 14.51 1.02
CA ARG A 90 1.20 15.95 0.80
C ARG A 90 2.62 16.38 0.42
N ALA A 91 3.60 15.47 0.51
CA ALA A 91 5.01 15.81 0.33
C ALA A 91 5.29 16.43 -1.04
N VAL A 92 4.86 15.76 -2.10
CA VAL A 92 5.14 16.19 -3.47
C VAL A 92 3.99 17.05 -4.00
N PRO A 93 4.27 18.27 -4.48
CA PRO A 93 3.24 19.13 -5.08
C PRO A 93 2.51 18.41 -6.24
N PRO A 94 1.17 18.61 -6.38
CA PRO A 94 0.39 17.89 -7.39
C PRO A 94 0.94 18.00 -8.82
N GLY A 95 1.44 19.17 -9.23
CA GLY A 95 2.05 19.35 -10.56
C GLY A 95 3.31 18.51 -10.76
N ALA A 96 4.12 18.30 -9.72
CA ALA A 96 5.28 17.43 -9.78
C ALA A 96 4.88 15.95 -9.68
N ALA A 97 3.85 15.62 -8.91
CA ALA A 97 3.33 14.26 -8.83
C ALA A 97 2.67 13.81 -10.15
N ALA A 98 2.04 14.72 -10.89
CA ALA A 98 1.34 14.42 -12.14
C ALA A 98 2.25 13.87 -13.25
N VAL A 99 3.53 14.24 -13.24
CA VAL A 99 4.50 13.80 -14.26
C VAL A 99 5.28 12.53 -13.86
N LEU A 100 5.04 12.01 -12.66
CA LEU A 100 5.65 10.75 -12.23
C LEU A 100 5.11 9.56 -13.04
N PRO A 101 5.91 8.52 -13.23
CA PRO A 101 5.40 7.24 -13.69
C PRO A 101 4.25 6.79 -12.78
N GLU A 102 3.20 6.21 -13.35
CA GLU A 102 2.11 5.63 -12.56
C GLU A 102 2.68 4.56 -11.63
N ARG A 103 2.20 4.51 -10.38
CA ARG A 103 2.61 3.48 -9.42
C ARG A 103 2.27 2.09 -9.96
N ARG A 104 3.00 1.08 -9.52
CA ARG A 104 2.61 -0.31 -9.80
C ARG A 104 1.34 -0.66 -9.03
N TRP A 105 0.61 -1.64 -9.53
CA TRP A 105 -0.65 -2.08 -8.93
C TRP A 105 -1.69 -0.95 -8.73
N TYR A 106 -1.68 0.05 -9.64
CA TYR A 106 -2.74 1.04 -9.65
C TYR A 106 -4.04 0.45 -10.21
N VAL A 107 -5.10 1.23 -10.30
CA VAL A 107 -6.46 0.77 -10.63
C VAL A 107 -6.49 -0.17 -11.84
N ARG A 108 -5.82 0.20 -12.93
CA ARG A 108 -5.79 -0.60 -14.17
C ARG A 108 -5.15 -1.98 -13.95
N ASP A 109 -4.03 -2.02 -13.26
CA ASP A 109 -3.30 -3.26 -12.99
C ASP A 109 -4.09 -4.18 -12.07
N SER A 110 -4.70 -3.60 -11.02
CA SER A 110 -5.54 -4.32 -10.06
C SER A 110 -6.77 -4.93 -10.73
N VAL A 111 -7.47 -4.16 -11.56
CA VAL A 111 -8.62 -4.65 -12.35
C VAL A 111 -8.18 -5.77 -13.30
N ALA A 112 -7.07 -5.57 -14.01
CA ALA A 112 -6.55 -6.59 -14.94
C ALA A 112 -6.15 -7.87 -14.20
N ALA A 113 -5.54 -7.78 -13.03
CA ALA A 113 -5.17 -8.94 -12.21
C ALA A 113 -6.41 -9.71 -11.74
N ILE A 114 -7.44 -9.02 -11.27
CA ILE A 114 -8.71 -9.64 -10.86
C ILE A 114 -9.34 -10.37 -12.05
N ARG A 115 -9.44 -9.73 -13.21
CA ARG A 115 -10.03 -10.32 -14.41
C ARG A 115 -9.29 -11.57 -14.88
N ARG A 116 -7.97 -11.55 -14.84
CA ARG A 116 -7.15 -12.73 -15.25
C ARG A 116 -7.31 -13.91 -14.31
N ARG A 117 -7.46 -13.67 -13.00
CA ARG A 117 -7.42 -14.71 -11.97
C ARG A 117 -8.81 -15.20 -11.55
N ALA A 118 -9.83 -14.35 -11.60
CA ALA A 118 -11.18 -14.66 -11.15
C ALA A 118 -12.10 -15.16 -12.26
N VAL A 119 -11.60 -15.96 -13.20
CA VAL A 119 -12.37 -16.44 -14.37
C VAL A 119 -13.55 -17.32 -13.96
N GLN A 120 -13.37 -18.15 -12.93
CA GLN A 120 -14.43 -19.00 -12.35
C GLN A 120 -14.46 -18.80 -10.84
N PRO A 121 -15.34 -17.89 -10.33
CA PRO A 121 -15.43 -17.63 -8.90
C PRO A 121 -15.82 -18.88 -8.12
N SER A 122 -14.94 -19.31 -7.22
CA SER A 122 -15.11 -20.53 -6.43
C SER A 122 -15.97 -20.35 -5.18
N MET A 123 -16.30 -19.10 -4.81
CA MET A 123 -17.09 -18.77 -3.61
C MET A 123 -18.06 -17.61 -3.86
N PRO A 124 -19.17 -17.53 -3.10
CA PRO A 124 -20.18 -16.46 -3.28
C PRO A 124 -19.66 -15.05 -3.15
N ALA A 125 -18.74 -14.79 -2.20
CA ALA A 125 -18.16 -13.46 -2.00
C ALA A 125 -17.33 -13.02 -3.22
N LEU A 126 -16.53 -13.93 -3.80
CA LEU A 126 -15.76 -13.66 -4.99
C LEU A 126 -16.66 -13.35 -6.19
N ALA A 127 -17.76 -14.14 -6.36
CA ALA A 127 -18.76 -13.90 -7.40
C ALA A 127 -19.46 -12.54 -7.22
N ALA A 128 -19.79 -12.16 -5.99
CA ALA A 128 -20.36 -10.85 -5.66
C ALA A 128 -19.40 -9.71 -6.00
N GLY A 129 -18.13 -9.83 -5.61
CA GLY A 129 -17.09 -8.85 -5.92
C GLY A 129 -16.85 -8.67 -7.42
N VAL A 130 -16.80 -9.77 -8.19
CA VAL A 130 -16.65 -9.71 -9.66
C VAL A 130 -17.85 -9.04 -10.33
N ARG A 131 -19.08 -9.32 -9.88
CA ARG A 131 -20.28 -8.62 -10.36
C ARG A 131 -20.25 -7.12 -10.04
N TRP A 132 -19.87 -6.75 -8.81
CA TRP A 132 -19.68 -5.35 -8.45
C TRP A 132 -18.65 -4.67 -9.35
N LEU A 133 -17.48 -5.30 -9.56
CA LEU A 133 -16.41 -4.74 -10.38
C LEU A 133 -16.87 -4.47 -11.82
N ALA A 134 -17.68 -5.37 -12.40
CA ALA A 134 -18.21 -5.20 -13.76
C ALA A 134 -19.02 -3.90 -13.92
N GLY A 135 -19.72 -3.45 -12.87
CA GLY A 135 -20.44 -2.17 -12.85
C GLY A 135 -19.58 -0.98 -12.43
N ALA A 136 -18.57 -1.19 -11.60
CA ALA A 136 -17.77 -0.12 -10.97
C ALA A 136 -16.53 0.27 -11.77
N GLU A 137 -16.02 -0.57 -12.67
CA GLU A 137 -14.72 -0.41 -13.33
C GLU A 137 -14.57 0.93 -14.06
N ALA A 138 -15.56 1.32 -14.86
CA ALA A 138 -15.51 2.60 -15.59
C ALA A 138 -15.36 3.79 -14.62
N GLY A 139 -16.10 3.76 -13.51
CA GLY A 139 -16.03 4.78 -12.45
C GLY A 139 -14.67 4.77 -11.73
N LEU A 140 -14.12 3.60 -11.43
CA LEU A 140 -12.79 3.44 -10.81
C LEU A 140 -11.68 4.04 -11.70
N LEU A 141 -11.71 3.75 -13.01
CA LEU A 141 -10.73 4.26 -13.98
C LEU A 141 -10.89 5.76 -14.20
N ALA A 142 -12.12 6.26 -14.35
CA ALA A 142 -12.40 7.69 -14.48
C ALA A 142 -11.96 8.46 -13.21
N GLY A 143 -12.25 7.92 -12.03
CA GLY A 143 -11.80 8.49 -10.76
C GLY A 143 -10.27 8.55 -10.64
N ALA A 144 -9.57 7.52 -11.12
CA ALA A 144 -8.10 7.53 -11.15
C ALA A 144 -7.53 8.61 -12.09
N ALA A 145 -8.20 8.86 -13.21
CA ALA A 145 -7.78 9.84 -14.20
C ALA A 145 -8.02 11.29 -13.74
N THR A 146 -9.00 11.52 -12.87
CA THR A 146 -9.44 12.87 -12.43
C THR A 146 -9.00 13.23 -11.02
N ALA A 147 -8.51 12.28 -10.22
CA ALA A 147 -8.05 12.52 -8.87
C ALA A 147 -6.81 13.43 -8.84
N VAL A 148 -6.69 14.21 -7.76
CA VAL A 148 -5.48 15.00 -7.51
C VAL A 148 -4.30 14.05 -7.30
N PRO A 149 -3.25 14.16 -8.13
CA PRO A 149 -2.13 13.23 -8.06
C PRO A 149 -1.28 13.46 -6.81
N VAL A 150 -0.82 12.35 -6.22
CA VAL A 150 0.13 12.31 -5.11
C VAL A 150 1.27 11.35 -5.43
N LEU A 151 2.37 11.44 -4.70
CA LEU A 151 3.34 10.34 -4.64
C LEU A 151 2.76 9.23 -3.75
N GLY A 152 2.50 8.07 -4.33
CA GLY A 152 2.11 6.86 -3.59
C GLY A 152 3.32 6.00 -3.26
N GLN A 153 3.27 5.30 -2.10
CA GLN A 153 4.26 4.29 -1.73
C GLN A 153 4.08 3.00 -2.51
N ALA A 154 2.83 2.66 -2.81
CA ALA A 154 2.42 1.47 -3.54
C ALA A 154 2.62 0.13 -2.80
N ASP A 155 2.75 0.18 -1.48
CA ASP A 155 2.73 -1.01 -0.62
C ASP A 155 2.22 -0.64 0.79
N GLY A 156 0.96 -0.97 1.06
CA GLY A 156 0.30 -0.74 2.36
C GLY A 156 0.76 -1.68 3.47
N ASN A 157 1.83 -2.46 3.27
CA ASN A 157 2.34 -3.39 4.27
C ASN A 157 2.87 -2.65 5.49
N LEU A 158 2.30 -2.91 6.67
CA LEU A 158 2.74 -2.26 7.92
C LEU A 158 4.19 -2.62 8.32
N ALA A 159 4.83 -3.58 7.66
CA ALA A 159 6.27 -3.81 7.79
C ALA A 159 7.11 -2.64 7.26
N ASN A 160 6.55 -1.82 6.37
CA ASN A 160 7.21 -0.68 5.76
C ASN A 160 7.05 0.62 6.57
N PHE A 161 6.38 0.56 7.71
CA PHE A 161 6.15 1.68 8.62
C PHE A 161 6.90 1.42 9.93
N LEU A 162 8.00 2.14 10.14
CA LEU A 162 8.91 1.96 11.27
C LEU A 162 8.56 2.95 12.40
N TRP A 163 8.25 2.42 13.58
CA TRP A 163 8.05 3.20 14.81
C TRP A 163 9.38 3.37 15.55
N ASP A 164 9.84 4.60 15.75
CA ASP A 164 11.11 4.91 16.43
C ASP A 164 10.95 5.27 17.92
N GLY A 165 9.75 5.17 18.45
CA GLY A 165 9.39 5.58 19.83
C GLY A 165 8.63 6.90 19.90
N ALA A 166 8.67 7.73 18.86
CA ALA A 166 8.02 9.03 18.78
C ALA A 166 7.24 9.24 17.47
N ASP A 167 7.84 8.87 16.36
CA ASP A 167 7.29 9.06 15.02
C ASP A 167 7.33 7.77 14.18
N VAL A 168 6.54 7.76 13.11
CA VAL A 168 6.56 6.72 12.10
C VAL A 168 7.31 7.23 10.87
N ARG A 169 8.20 6.37 10.33
CA ARG A 169 8.97 6.59 9.11
C ARG A 169 8.67 5.50 8.11
N LEU A 170 8.81 5.81 6.83
CA LEU A 170 8.45 4.90 5.75
C LEU A 170 9.68 4.40 5.02
N VAL A 171 9.66 3.13 4.63
CA VAL A 171 10.67 2.48 3.80
C VAL A 171 10.00 1.74 2.66
N ASP A 172 10.80 1.28 1.69
CA ASP A 172 10.35 0.44 0.58
C ASP A 172 9.42 1.17 -0.42
N PHE A 173 10.05 1.84 -1.38
CA PHE A 173 9.38 2.65 -2.41
C PHE A 173 9.57 2.07 -3.83
N GLU A 174 9.89 0.78 -3.96
CA GLU A 174 10.23 0.14 -5.23
C GLU A 174 9.09 0.12 -6.26
N ASP A 175 7.86 0.19 -5.79
CA ASP A 175 6.64 0.21 -6.62
C ASP A 175 5.98 1.59 -6.68
N SER A 176 6.59 2.58 -6.01
CA SER A 176 6.06 3.94 -5.88
C SER A 176 5.86 4.65 -7.21
N GLY A 177 5.03 5.68 -7.19
CA GLY A 177 4.77 6.50 -8.35
C GLY A 177 3.54 7.37 -8.17
N ARG A 178 3.04 7.90 -9.30
CA ARG A 178 1.81 8.69 -9.31
C ARG A 178 0.62 7.84 -8.88
N SER A 179 -0.08 8.33 -7.88
CA SER A 179 -1.27 7.73 -7.28
C SER A 179 -2.29 8.79 -6.91
N ASP A 180 -3.28 8.43 -6.11
CA ASP A 180 -4.20 9.34 -5.45
C ASP A 180 -4.41 8.99 -3.97
N ARG A 181 -4.83 9.99 -3.21
CA ARG A 181 -4.95 9.91 -1.76
C ARG A 181 -5.91 8.81 -1.30
N ALA A 182 -7.06 8.68 -1.95
CA ALA A 182 -8.07 7.69 -1.59
C ALA A 182 -7.57 6.26 -1.85
N TYR A 183 -6.84 6.06 -2.94
CA TYR A 183 -6.26 4.76 -3.31
C TYR A 183 -5.20 4.31 -2.30
N GLU A 184 -4.26 5.19 -1.93
CA GLU A 184 -3.21 4.87 -0.94
C GLU A 184 -3.80 4.58 0.45
N LEU A 185 -4.79 5.36 0.89
CA LEU A 185 -5.47 5.10 2.16
C LEU A 185 -6.24 3.79 2.16
N ALA A 186 -6.88 3.45 1.03
CA ALA A 186 -7.59 2.18 0.87
C ALA A 186 -6.64 1.00 0.94
N GLU A 187 -5.51 1.08 0.23
CA GLU A 187 -4.50 0.02 0.25
C GLU A 187 -3.98 -0.25 1.65
N LEU A 188 -3.61 0.79 2.39
CA LEU A 188 -3.08 0.64 3.74
C LEU A 188 -4.08 -0.07 4.66
N VAL A 189 -5.36 0.31 4.66
CA VAL A 189 -6.34 -0.28 5.57
C VAL A 189 -6.87 -1.64 5.14
N GLU A 190 -6.79 -1.97 3.85
CA GLU A 190 -7.22 -3.27 3.32
C GLU A 190 -6.05 -4.24 3.11
N HIS A 191 -4.79 -3.80 3.25
CA HIS A 191 -3.64 -4.70 3.19
C HIS A 191 -3.75 -5.78 4.28
N LEU A 192 -3.39 -7.03 3.95
CA LEU A 192 -3.50 -8.16 4.88
C LEU A 192 -2.77 -7.90 6.21
N SER A 193 -1.60 -7.27 6.18
CA SER A 193 -0.85 -6.95 7.40
C SER A 193 -1.60 -6.01 8.36
N ALA A 194 -2.57 -5.25 7.89
CA ALA A 194 -3.31 -4.31 8.72
C ALA A 194 -4.33 -4.98 9.64
N TRP A 195 -4.85 -6.14 9.27
CA TRP A 195 -5.92 -6.81 10.01
C TRP A 195 -5.66 -8.30 10.28
N VAL A 196 -4.67 -8.93 9.63
CA VAL A 196 -4.27 -10.32 9.92
C VAL A 196 -3.28 -10.37 11.06
N ASP A 197 -2.22 -9.57 10.94
CA ASP A 197 -1.09 -9.57 11.87
C ASP A 197 -1.14 -8.40 12.87
N THR A 198 -1.79 -7.30 12.47
CA THR A 198 -1.88 -6.05 13.24
C THR A 198 -3.36 -5.70 13.36
N ASP A 199 -3.86 -5.43 14.53
CA ASP A 199 -5.26 -5.01 14.72
C ASP A 199 -5.40 -3.49 14.49
N LEU A 200 -5.29 -3.07 13.21
CA LEU A 200 -5.45 -1.68 12.83
C LEU A 200 -6.93 -1.28 12.88
N ASP A 201 -7.30 -0.38 13.79
CA ASP A 201 -8.60 0.29 13.73
C ASP A 201 -8.66 1.21 12.50
N ALA A 202 -9.14 0.64 11.39
CA ALA A 202 -9.27 1.35 10.12
C ALA A 202 -10.19 2.57 10.21
N ALA A 203 -11.26 2.53 11.03
CA ALA A 203 -12.17 3.65 11.19
C ALA A 203 -11.52 4.80 11.94
N ALA A 204 -10.86 4.51 13.07
CA ALA A 204 -10.11 5.51 13.84
C ALA A 204 -8.90 6.08 13.07
N PHE A 205 -8.25 5.27 12.22
CA PHE A 205 -7.20 5.73 11.32
C PHE A 205 -7.74 6.69 10.27
N LEU A 206 -8.77 6.29 9.51
CA LEU A 206 -9.35 7.08 8.42
C LEU A 206 -10.02 8.37 8.92
N ALA A 207 -10.58 8.38 10.13
CA ALA A 207 -11.16 9.57 10.75
C ALA A 207 -10.14 10.71 10.99
N ARG A 208 -8.84 10.43 10.89
CA ARG A 208 -7.78 11.44 11.04
C ARG A 208 -7.52 12.23 9.75
N PHE A 209 -8.14 11.86 8.64
CA PHE A 209 -7.97 12.53 7.36
C PHE A 209 -9.20 13.36 7.02
N ALA A 210 -8.99 14.66 6.78
CA ALA A 210 -10.06 15.51 6.24
C ALA A 210 -10.29 15.16 4.76
N LEU A 211 -11.27 14.28 4.51
CA LEU A 211 -11.66 13.85 3.17
C LEU A 211 -12.93 14.58 2.74
N SER A 212 -12.95 15.08 1.51
CA SER A 212 -14.16 15.59 0.87
C SER A 212 -15.18 14.45 0.65
N PRO A 213 -16.47 14.76 0.40
CA PRO A 213 -17.45 13.74 0.04
C PRO A 213 -17.03 12.89 -1.17
N ALA A 214 -16.44 13.51 -2.18
CA ALA A 214 -15.94 12.81 -3.37
C ALA A 214 -14.77 11.87 -3.05
N GLU A 215 -13.82 12.30 -2.20
CA GLU A 215 -12.74 11.44 -1.75
C GLU A 215 -13.23 10.27 -0.88
N ARG A 216 -14.25 10.50 -0.02
CA ARG A 216 -14.87 9.40 0.76
C ARG A 216 -15.53 8.36 -0.15
N ALA A 217 -16.30 8.82 -1.15
CA ALA A 217 -16.90 7.92 -2.11
C ALA A 217 -15.84 7.10 -2.85
N ARG A 218 -14.78 7.76 -3.36
CA ARG A 218 -13.68 7.08 -4.03
C ARG A 218 -12.93 6.13 -3.09
N LEU A 219 -12.68 6.52 -1.84
CA LEU A 219 -12.05 5.66 -0.83
C LEU A 219 -12.83 4.36 -0.65
N LEU A 220 -14.16 4.41 -0.56
CA LEU A 220 -14.99 3.22 -0.43
C LEU A 220 -14.85 2.31 -1.65
N GLU A 221 -14.90 2.86 -2.86
CA GLU A 221 -14.71 2.08 -4.10
C GLU A 221 -13.30 1.46 -4.17
N CYS A 222 -12.25 2.19 -3.78
CA CYS A 222 -10.89 1.67 -3.72
C CYS A 222 -10.75 0.57 -2.64
N ARG A 223 -11.39 0.71 -1.48
CA ARG A 223 -11.41 -0.34 -0.44
C ARG A 223 -12.07 -1.62 -0.94
N ARG A 224 -13.19 -1.51 -1.67
CA ARG A 224 -13.85 -2.65 -2.33
C ARG A 224 -12.92 -3.34 -3.34
N LEU A 225 -12.21 -2.54 -4.13
CA LEU A 225 -11.25 -3.06 -5.11
C LEU A 225 -10.11 -3.83 -4.44
N PHE A 226 -9.49 -3.28 -3.39
CA PHE A 226 -8.43 -3.97 -2.65
C PHE A 226 -8.94 -5.20 -1.90
N ALA A 227 -10.12 -5.12 -1.29
CA ALA A 227 -10.70 -6.29 -0.62
C ALA A 227 -10.95 -7.44 -1.62
N LEU A 228 -11.43 -7.13 -2.82
CA LEU A 228 -11.60 -8.11 -3.89
C LEU A 228 -10.25 -8.62 -4.39
N LEU A 229 -9.28 -7.74 -4.63
CA LEU A 229 -7.93 -8.11 -5.10
C LEU A 229 -7.26 -9.09 -4.12
N TRP A 230 -7.29 -8.81 -2.82
CA TRP A 230 -6.74 -9.70 -1.80
C TRP A 230 -7.49 -11.04 -1.73
N LEU A 231 -8.82 -11.03 -1.86
CA LEU A 231 -9.59 -12.27 -1.91
C LEU A 231 -9.20 -13.13 -3.14
N VAL A 232 -8.98 -12.49 -4.29
CA VAL A 232 -8.50 -13.18 -5.50
C VAL A 232 -7.12 -13.78 -5.25
N PHE A 233 -6.17 -13.05 -4.69
CA PHE A 233 -4.83 -13.59 -4.41
C PHE A 233 -4.88 -14.74 -3.40
N LEU A 234 -5.60 -14.60 -2.30
CA LEU A 234 -5.76 -15.66 -1.30
C LEU A 234 -6.43 -16.92 -1.87
N SER A 235 -7.31 -16.78 -2.86
CA SER A 235 -8.05 -17.89 -3.45
C SER A 235 -7.36 -18.54 -4.63
N THR A 236 -6.40 -17.87 -5.27
CA THR A 236 -5.81 -18.34 -6.55
C THR A 236 -4.29 -18.47 -6.50
N ASP A 237 -3.64 -18.02 -5.45
CA ASP A 237 -2.19 -18.14 -5.26
C ASP A 237 -1.88 -18.92 -3.97
N PRO A 238 -1.54 -20.23 -4.09
CA PRO A 238 -1.22 -21.06 -2.93
C PRO A 238 -0.09 -20.51 -2.06
N ALA A 239 0.85 -19.74 -2.65
CA ALA A 239 1.92 -19.13 -1.88
C ALA A 239 1.40 -17.97 -1.03
N THR A 240 0.44 -17.20 -1.50
CA THR A 240 -0.23 -16.16 -0.71
C THR A 240 -1.06 -16.78 0.40
N GLU A 241 -1.84 -17.82 0.10
CA GLU A 241 -2.61 -18.54 1.13
C GLU A 241 -1.72 -19.12 2.22
N ALA A 242 -0.67 -19.85 1.84
CA ALA A 242 0.23 -20.52 2.79
C ALA A 242 1.02 -19.54 3.72
N ARG A 243 1.18 -18.28 3.31
CA ARG A 243 1.83 -17.24 4.14
C ARG A 243 0.92 -16.65 5.21
N ASN A 244 -0.37 -16.93 5.16
CA ASN A 244 -1.35 -16.35 6.07
C ASN A 244 -1.96 -17.42 6.99
N PRO A 245 -2.42 -17.08 8.20
CA PRO A 245 -3.08 -18.02 9.10
C PRO A 245 -4.31 -18.67 8.47
N LEU A 246 -4.61 -19.89 8.90
CA LEU A 246 -5.83 -20.58 8.49
C LEU A 246 -7.08 -19.73 8.75
N GLY A 247 -8.02 -19.72 7.82
CA GLY A 247 -9.24 -18.94 7.89
C GLY A 247 -9.10 -17.48 7.39
N THR A 248 -7.90 -17.04 6.99
CA THR A 248 -7.72 -15.69 6.44
C THR A 248 -8.58 -15.44 5.18
N THR A 249 -8.66 -16.43 4.28
CA THR A 249 -9.50 -16.36 3.08
C THR A 249 -10.98 -16.17 3.42
N ALA A 250 -11.50 -16.88 4.41
CA ALA A 250 -12.89 -16.73 4.85
C ALA A 250 -13.14 -15.34 5.46
N ARG A 251 -12.26 -14.87 6.35
CA ARG A 251 -12.34 -13.50 6.91
C ARG A 251 -12.25 -12.42 5.84
N GLN A 252 -11.43 -12.61 4.81
CA GLN A 252 -11.35 -11.68 3.69
C GLN A 252 -12.64 -11.66 2.86
N ALA A 253 -13.29 -12.82 2.69
CA ALA A 253 -14.60 -12.91 2.04
C ALA A 253 -15.66 -12.11 2.82
N ASP A 254 -15.71 -12.26 4.14
CA ASP A 254 -16.65 -11.50 5.00
C ASP A 254 -16.37 -9.99 4.93
N ARG A 255 -15.09 -9.58 4.96
CA ARG A 255 -14.69 -8.17 4.79
C ARG A 255 -15.16 -7.59 3.46
N LEU A 256 -14.98 -8.32 2.37
CA LEU A 256 -15.45 -7.90 1.05
C LEU A 256 -16.96 -7.71 1.05
N LEU A 257 -17.73 -8.68 1.54
CA LEU A 257 -19.20 -8.59 1.59
C LEU A 257 -19.65 -7.39 2.43
N ALA A 258 -19.06 -7.17 3.59
CA ALA A 258 -19.35 -6.01 4.44
C ALA A 258 -19.08 -4.67 3.73
N LEU A 259 -18.00 -4.59 2.93
CA LEU A 259 -17.70 -3.39 2.14
C LEU A 259 -18.67 -3.20 0.97
N LEU A 260 -19.12 -4.30 0.32
CA LEU A 260 -20.11 -4.22 -0.76
C LEU A 260 -21.46 -3.71 -0.26
N ASP A 261 -21.86 -4.06 0.97
CA ASP A 261 -23.09 -3.63 1.61
C ASP A 261 -23.01 -2.22 2.24
N ALA A 262 -21.78 -1.70 2.43
CA ALA A 262 -21.59 -0.39 3.05
C ALA A 262 -22.07 0.74 2.13
N ALA A 263 -22.82 1.70 2.70
CA ALA A 263 -23.13 2.95 2.04
C ALA A 263 -22.02 3.99 2.22
N VAL A 264 -21.90 4.94 1.30
CA VAL A 264 -21.03 6.12 1.47
C VAL A 264 -21.59 6.97 2.60
N ARG A 265 -20.85 7.12 3.71
CA ARG A 265 -21.19 7.97 4.84
C ARG A 265 -20.38 9.26 4.86
#